data_9487e43ad568702f164b546770f2425d
#
_entry.id   9487e43ad568702f164b546770f2425d
#
_cell.length_a   1.000
_cell.length_b   1.000
_cell.length_c   1.000
_cell.angle_alpha   90.00
_cell.angle_beta   90.00
_cell.angle_gamma   90.00
#
_symmetry.space_group_name_H-M   'P 1'
#
loop_
_entity.id
_entity.type
_entity.pdbx_description
1 polymer ?
#
loop_
_entity_poly.entity_id
_entity_poly.type
_entity_poly.pdbx_seq_one_letter_code
_entity_poly.pdbx_strand_id
1 'polypeptide(L)'
;SQISELEHGKAAIPKQIESGKAGVKEQKNQLMEAESSLAQLQKERKGLEVDVIAENDHAAKTKVKLSSVKTNKEYSAILVEVDAVKQKILVLEDRELELMEILEEKEKELIPLKASCKEEEESFNVYKLKKEAEAERTEKELEVIRPRRSQAANNLEVKLLEHYTKIFKARDGVVVVPIQENICQGCLQQILPQQVIDVKCGEKIIYCEQCARILYW
;
A
#
# COMPACT_ATOMS: atom_id res chain seq x y z
N SER A 1 11.26 -1.36 28.49
CA SER A 1 12.29 -2.37 28.67
C SER A 1 12.55 -3.07 27.33
N GLN A 2 13.80 -3.50 27.12
CA GLN A 2 14.32 -3.99 25.84
C GLN A 2 13.43 -5.06 25.18
N ILE A 3 12.96 -6.06 25.92
CA ILE A 3 12.06 -7.11 25.38
C ILE A 3 10.75 -6.50 24.84
N SER A 4 10.11 -5.62 25.60
CA SER A 4 8.85 -4.99 25.20
C SER A 4 9.01 -4.09 23.96
N GLU A 5 10.12 -3.40 23.85
CA GLU A 5 10.44 -2.56 22.68
C GLU A 5 10.68 -3.41 21.43
N LEU A 6 11.44 -4.49 21.56
CA LEU A 6 11.69 -5.44 20.47
C LEU A 6 10.39 -6.14 20.02
N GLU A 7 9.57 -6.60 20.97
CA GLU A 7 8.27 -7.22 20.67
C GLU A 7 7.32 -6.23 19.98
N HIS A 8 7.29 -4.99 20.43
CA HIS A 8 6.45 -3.95 19.82
C HIS A 8 6.94 -3.58 18.40
N GLY A 9 8.26 -3.41 18.26
CA GLY A 9 8.87 -3.16 16.94
C GLY A 9 8.57 -4.30 15.95
N LYS A 10 8.76 -5.56 16.38
CA LYS A 10 8.44 -6.72 15.55
C LYS A 10 6.95 -6.79 15.18
N ALA A 11 6.06 -6.53 16.15
CA ALA A 11 4.62 -6.57 15.92
C ALA A 11 4.13 -5.48 14.94
N ALA A 12 4.86 -4.38 14.78
CA ALA A 12 4.54 -3.32 13.83
C ALA A 12 4.89 -3.66 12.37
N ILE A 13 5.87 -4.56 12.15
CA ILE A 13 6.40 -4.90 10.82
C ILE A 13 5.32 -5.41 9.86
N PRO A 14 4.44 -6.36 10.22
CA PRO A 14 3.39 -6.85 9.32
C PRO A 14 2.46 -5.73 8.85
N LYS A 15 2.12 -4.79 9.74
CA LYS A 15 1.27 -3.65 9.40
C LYS A 15 1.97 -2.68 8.44
N GLN A 16 3.28 -2.46 8.62
CA GLN A 16 4.08 -1.63 7.70
C GLN A 16 4.16 -2.25 6.31
N ILE A 17 4.35 -3.58 6.22
CA ILE A 17 4.36 -4.32 4.94
C ILE A 17 2.99 -4.23 4.26
N GLU A 18 1.90 -4.43 5.00
CA GLU A 18 0.55 -4.38 4.42
C GLU A 18 0.18 -2.97 3.94
N SER A 19 0.62 -1.93 4.66
CA SER A 19 0.46 -0.53 4.21
C SER A 19 1.21 -0.26 2.91
N GLY A 20 2.45 -0.72 2.77
CA GLY A 20 3.22 -0.58 1.52
C GLY A 20 2.60 -1.36 0.35
N LYS A 21 2.10 -2.56 0.62
CA LYS A 21 1.40 -3.39 -0.39
C LYS A 21 0.13 -2.71 -0.93
N ALA A 22 -0.57 -1.94 -0.10
CA ALA A 22 -1.75 -1.21 -0.53
C ALA A 22 -1.43 -0.18 -1.63
N GLY A 23 -0.29 0.54 -1.52
CA GLY A 23 0.17 1.48 -2.54
C GLY A 23 0.46 0.80 -3.88
N VAL A 24 1.23 -0.31 -3.86
CA VAL A 24 1.51 -1.10 -5.07
C VAL A 24 0.23 -1.64 -5.70
N LYS A 25 -0.73 -2.09 -4.89
CA LYS A 25 -2.02 -2.58 -5.39
C LYS A 25 -2.80 -1.49 -6.10
N GLU A 26 -2.81 -0.29 -5.55
CA GLU A 26 -3.50 0.86 -6.16
C GLU A 26 -2.89 1.20 -7.53
N GLN A 27 -1.57 1.26 -7.64
CA GLN A 27 -0.91 1.50 -8.93
C GLN A 27 -1.18 0.39 -9.95
N LYS A 28 -1.20 -0.88 -9.52
CA LYS A 28 -1.59 -2.00 -10.40
C LYS A 28 -3.03 -1.89 -10.88
N ASN A 29 -3.94 -1.45 -10.03
CA ASN A 29 -5.33 -1.22 -10.43
C ASN A 29 -5.41 -0.11 -11.50
N GLN A 30 -4.73 1.01 -11.30
CA GLN A 30 -4.68 2.11 -12.28
C GLN A 30 -4.09 1.65 -13.62
N LEU A 31 -3.03 0.84 -13.59
CA LEU A 31 -2.45 0.26 -14.80
C LEU A 31 -3.45 -0.64 -15.52
N MET A 32 -4.13 -1.52 -14.78
CA MET A 32 -5.12 -2.45 -15.33
C MET A 32 -6.33 -1.71 -15.93
N GLU A 33 -6.78 -0.63 -15.31
CA GLU A 33 -7.85 0.22 -15.83
C GLU A 33 -7.42 0.93 -17.13
N ALA A 34 -6.19 1.45 -17.17
CA ALA A 34 -5.65 2.08 -18.37
C ALA A 34 -5.51 1.09 -19.53
N GLU A 35 -5.00 -0.13 -19.26
CA GLU A 35 -4.91 -1.21 -20.27
C GLU A 35 -6.28 -1.66 -20.76
N SER A 36 -7.26 -1.79 -19.86
CA SER A 36 -8.63 -2.15 -20.21
C SER A 36 -9.28 -1.07 -21.09
N SER A 37 -9.10 0.19 -20.75
CA SER A 37 -9.59 1.32 -21.54
C SER A 37 -8.97 1.34 -22.95
N LEU A 38 -7.65 1.14 -23.05
CA LEU A 38 -6.95 1.04 -24.34
C LEU A 38 -7.49 -0.10 -25.19
N ALA A 39 -7.67 -1.29 -24.60
CA ALA A 39 -8.21 -2.46 -25.30
C ALA A 39 -9.64 -2.22 -25.80
N GLN A 40 -10.46 -1.49 -25.06
CA GLN A 40 -11.81 -1.13 -25.46
C GLN A 40 -11.80 -0.17 -26.66
N LEU A 41 -10.96 0.87 -26.64
CA LEU A 41 -10.80 1.81 -27.76
C LEU A 41 -10.27 1.12 -29.01
N GLN A 42 -9.32 0.20 -28.88
CA GLN A 42 -8.82 -0.61 -30.00
C GLN A 42 -9.91 -1.47 -30.61
N LYS A 43 -10.79 -2.05 -29.78
CA LYS A 43 -11.95 -2.82 -30.25
C LYS A 43 -12.95 -1.94 -30.98
N GLU A 44 -13.23 -0.72 -30.48
CA GLU A 44 -14.11 0.24 -31.11
C GLU A 44 -13.57 0.65 -32.49
N ARG A 45 -12.26 1.02 -32.57
CA ARG A 45 -11.63 1.34 -33.85
C ARG A 45 -11.76 0.20 -34.86
N LYS A 46 -11.48 -1.04 -34.42
CA LYS A 46 -11.62 -2.22 -35.31
C LYS A 46 -13.06 -2.44 -35.78
N GLY A 47 -14.05 -2.08 -34.95
CA GLY A 47 -15.45 -2.09 -35.35
C GLY A 47 -15.73 -1.09 -36.47
N LEU A 48 -15.24 0.16 -36.34
CA LEU A 48 -15.37 1.19 -37.39
C LEU A 48 -14.68 0.78 -38.68
N GLU A 49 -13.50 0.20 -38.64
CA GLU A 49 -12.80 -0.33 -39.82
C GLU A 49 -13.66 -1.36 -40.58
N VAL A 50 -14.32 -2.25 -39.87
CA VAL A 50 -15.26 -3.23 -40.45
C VAL A 50 -16.48 -2.53 -41.06
N ASP A 51 -17.02 -1.52 -40.38
CA ASP A 51 -18.17 -0.75 -40.89
C ASP A 51 -17.81 0.04 -42.17
N VAL A 52 -16.61 0.65 -42.22
CA VAL A 52 -16.10 1.35 -43.42
C VAL A 52 -15.97 0.36 -44.58
N ILE A 53 -15.45 -0.82 -44.37
CA ILE A 53 -15.35 -1.87 -45.41
C ILE A 53 -16.72 -2.28 -45.89
N ALA A 54 -17.69 -2.50 -45.01
CA ALA A 54 -19.07 -2.87 -45.36
C ALA A 54 -19.77 -1.78 -46.16
N GLU A 55 -19.61 -0.51 -45.80
CA GLU A 55 -20.20 0.61 -46.52
C GLU A 55 -19.53 0.84 -47.89
N ASN A 56 -18.24 0.63 -48.02
CA ASN A 56 -17.54 0.66 -49.30
C ASN A 56 -18.05 -0.45 -50.24
N ASP A 57 -18.25 -1.68 -49.73
CA ASP A 57 -18.86 -2.78 -50.46
C ASP A 57 -20.29 -2.45 -50.92
N HIS A 58 -21.08 -1.82 -50.04
CA HIS A 58 -22.42 -1.34 -50.34
C HIS A 58 -22.41 -0.29 -51.46
N ALA A 59 -21.52 0.71 -51.36
CA ALA A 59 -21.34 1.71 -52.42
C ALA A 59 -20.95 1.09 -53.74
N ALA A 60 -20.04 0.11 -53.77
CA ALA A 60 -19.65 -0.60 -54.98
C ALA A 60 -20.83 -1.37 -55.63
N LYS A 61 -21.58 -2.12 -54.83
CA LYS A 61 -22.77 -2.86 -55.29
C LYS A 61 -23.85 -1.92 -55.82
N THR A 62 -24.06 -0.78 -55.16
CA THR A 62 -25.07 0.23 -55.60
C THR A 62 -24.62 0.92 -56.90
N LYS A 63 -23.31 1.19 -57.07
CA LYS A 63 -22.78 1.69 -58.36
C LYS A 63 -22.97 0.73 -59.51
N VAL A 64 -22.84 -0.57 -59.30
CA VAL A 64 -23.08 -1.59 -60.35
C VAL A 64 -24.51 -1.54 -60.86
N LYS A 65 -25.51 -1.22 -60.02
CA LYS A 65 -26.90 -1.07 -60.44
C LYS A 65 -27.11 0.06 -61.47
N LEU A 66 -26.25 1.08 -61.49
CA LEU A 66 -26.33 2.19 -62.47
C LEU A 66 -26.28 1.70 -63.92
N SER A 67 -25.53 0.62 -64.19
CA SER A 67 -25.41 0.04 -65.54
C SER A 67 -26.68 -0.70 -66.01
N SER A 68 -27.59 -1.05 -65.12
CA SER A 68 -28.81 -1.82 -65.40
C SER A 68 -30.08 -1.01 -65.46
N VAL A 69 -30.01 0.29 -65.13
CA VAL A 69 -31.17 1.20 -65.05
C VAL A 69 -31.58 1.71 -66.43
N LYS A 70 -32.88 1.80 -66.63
CA LYS A 70 -33.45 2.21 -67.93
C LYS A 70 -34.11 3.61 -67.93
N THR A 71 -34.34 4.21 -66.76
CA THR A 71 -34.99 5.52 -66.62
C THR A 71 -34.12 6.54 -65.92
N ASN A 72 -34.19 7.82 -66.37
CA ASN A 72 -33.45 8.93 -65.70
C ASN A 72 -33.84 9.13 -64.25
N LYS A 73 -35.08 8.83 -63.87
CA LYS A 73 -35.54 8.94 -62.49
C LYS A 73 -34.87 7.93 -61.57
N GLU A 74 -34.76 6.66 -61.98
CA GLU A 74 -34.05 5.61 -61.24
C GLU A 74 -32.55 5.88 -61.17
N TYR A 75 -31.95 6.37 -62.28
CA TYR A 75 -30.54 6.75 -62.32
C TYR A 75 -30.23 7.83 -61.30
N SER A 76 -31.04 8.93 -61.25
CA SER A 76 -30.90 9.98 -60.29
C SER A 76 -31.05 9.49 -58.82
N ALA A 77 -32.01 8.59 -58.55
CA ALA A 77 -32.20 8.02 -57.22
C ALA A 77 -30.98 7.21 -56.73
N ILE A 78 -30.38 6.40 -57.61
CA ILE A 78 -29.18 5.61 -57.26
C ILE A 78 -27.96 6.54 -57.02
N LEU A 79 -27.82 7.64 -57.78
CA LEU A 79 -26.75 8.61 -57.54
C LEU A 79 -26.88 9.26 -56.16
N VAL A 80 -28.08 9.61 -55.72
CA VAL A 80 -28.34 10.15 -54.38
C VAL A 80 -28.03 9.11 -53.32
N GLU A 81 -28.39 7.84 -53.54
CA GLU A 81 -28.03 6.72 -52.62
C GLU A 81 -26.53 6.54 -52.51
N VAL A 82 -25.79 6.50 -53.62
CA VAL A 82 -24.34 6.41 -53.65
C VAL A 82 -23.67 7.57 -52.92
N ASP A 83 -24.21 8.78 -53.09
CA ASP A 83 -23.66 9.98 -52.42
C ASP A 83 -23.91 9.97 -50.93
N ALA A 84 -25.10 9.51 -50.49
CA ALA A 84 -25.42 9.30 -49.07
C ALA A 84 -24.49 8.28 -48.42
N VAL A 85 -24.19 7.15 -49.08
CA VAL A 85 -23.27 6.13 -48.58
C VAL A 85 -21.84 6.70 -48.50
N LYS A 86 -21.39 7.49 -49.48
CA LYS A 86 -20.07 8.15 -49.42
C LYS A 86 -19.98 9.11 -48.23
N GLN A 87 -21.02 9.92 -47.99
CA GLN A 87 -21.03 10.81 -46.82
C GLN A 87 -20.93 10.04 -45.50
N LYS A 88 -21.61 8.89 -45.41
CA LYS A 88 -21.53 8.00 -44.27
C LYS A 88 -20.11 7.44 -44.07
N ILE A 89 -19.46 7.03 -45.14
CA ILE A 89 -18.07 6.53 -45.11
C ILE A 89 -17.15 7.64 -44.56
N LEU A 90 -17.23 8.88 -45.05
CA LEU A 90 -16.43 9.98 -44.57
C LEU A 90 -16.58 10.19 -43.06
N VAL A 91 -17.82 10.15 -42.54
CA VAL A 91 -18.08 10.29 -41.10
C VAL A 91 -17.44 9.13 -40.29
N LEU A 92 -17.49 7.92 -40.82
CA LEU A 92 -16.85 6.74 -40.14
C LEU A 92 -15.34 6.85 -40.18
N GLU A 93 -14.74 7.26 -41.30
CA GLU A 93 -13.30 7.47 -41.45
C GLU A 93 -12.81 8.61 -40.52
N ASP A 94 -13.52 9.73 -40.45
CA ASP A 94 -13.20 10.81 -39.53
C ASP A 94 -13.21 10.33 -38.08
N ARG A 95 -14.23 9.54 -37.70
CA ARG A 95 -14.30 8.94 -36.36
C ARG A 95 -13.18 7.97 -36.10
N GLU A 96 -12.79 7.17 -37.08
CA GLU A 96 -11.65 6.24 -36.96
C GLU A 96 -10.34 7.03 -36.73
N LEU A 97 -10.13 8.13 -37.46
CA LEU A 97 -8.96 9.01 -37.28
C LEU A 97 -8.90 9.61 -35.86
N GLU A 98 -10.04 10.14 -35.37
CA GLU A 98 -10.12 10.63 -33.99
C GLU A 98 -9.73 9.56 -32.95
N LEU A 99 -10.24 8.34 -33.14
CA LEU A 99 -9.87 7.22 -32.23
C LEU A 99 -8.41 6.83 -32.36
N MET A 100 -7.81 6.91 -33.54
CA MET A 100 -6.37 6.65 -33.72
C MET A 100 -5.52 7.66 -32.96
N GLU A 101 -5.87 8.94 -32.99
CA GLU A 101 -5.17 9.98 -32.22
C GLU A 101 -5.28 9.73 -30.70
N ILE A 102 -6.49 9.42 -30.22
CA ILE A 102 -6.71 9.08 -28.80
C ILE A 102 -5.92 7.83 -28.39
N LEU A 103 -5.89 6.80 -29.23
CA LEU A 103 -5.14 5.57 -28.98
C LEU A 103 -3.64 5.85 -28.87
N GLU A 104 -3.09 6.64 -29.79
CA GLU A 104 -1.67 7.01 -29.78
C GLU A 104 -1.30 7.78 -28.50
N GLU A 105 -2.14 8.69 -28.05
CA GLU A 105 -1.95 9.43 -26.81
C GLU A 105 -2.00 8.50 -25.60
N LYS A 106 -3.00 7.60 -25.53
CA LYS A 106 -3.14 6.61 -24.44
C LYS A 106 -1.99 5.60 -24.40
N GLU A 107 -1.50 5.16 -25.53
CA GLU A 107 -0.32 4.30 -25.62
C GLU A 107 0.95 5.00 -25.09
N LYS A 108 1.13 6.29 -25.42
CA LYS A 108 2.23 7.11 -24.88
C LYS A 108 2.12 7.28 -23.35
N GLU A 109 0.91 7.49 -22.81
CA GLU A 109 0.68 7.58 -21.36
C GLU A 109 0.92 6.25 -20.65
N LEU A 110 0.63 5.13 -21.29
CA LEU A 110 0.77 3.80 -20.71
C LEU A 110 2.24 3.39 -20.47
N ILE A 111 3.17 3.86 -21.32
CA ILE A 111 4.60 3.53 -21.21
C ILE A 111 5.18 3.95 -19.85
N PRO A 112 5.10 5.24 -19.46
CA PRO A 112 5.63 5.68 -18.18
C PRO A 112 4.86 5.07 -16.99
N LEU A 113 3.55 4.84 -17.13
CA LEU A 113 2.74 4.20 -16.08
C LEU A 113 3.21 2.75 -15.82
N LYS A 114 3.50 1.98 -16.86
CA LYS A 114 4.09 0.63 -16.73
C LYS A 114 5.46 0.66 -16.07
N ALA A 115 6.31 1.60 -16.45
CA ALA A 115 7.64 1.75 -15.88
C ALA A 115 7.56 2.10 -14.38
N SER A 116 6.73 3.08 -14.02
CA SER A 116 6.50 3.49 -12.64
C SER A 116 5.93 2.35 -11.78
N CYS A 117 4.93 1.62 -12.28
CA CYS A 117 4.35 0.49 -11.57
C CYS A 117 5.38 -0.61 -11.29
N LYS A 118 6.25 -0.89 -12.25
CA LYS A 118 7.33 -1.88 -12.11
C LYS A 118 8.38 -1.42 -11.09
N GLU A 119 8.80 -0.18 -11.14
CA GLU A 119 9.77 0.41 -10.20
C GLU A 119 9.23 0.39 -8.76
N GLU A 120 7.97 0.75 -8.58
CA GLU A 120 7.30 0.70 -7.27
C GLU A 120 7.22 -0.73 -6.73
N GLU A 121 6.89 -1.71 -7.59
CA GLU A 121 6.85 -3.11 -7.20
C GLU A 121 8.23 -3.64 -6.80
N GLU A 122 9.28 -3.32 -7.55
CA GLU A 122 10.66 -3.70 -7.24
C GLU A 122 11.13 -3.04 -5.92
N SER A 123 10.85 -1.76 -5.75
CA SER A 123 11.13 -1.00 -4.53
C SER A 123 10.43 -1.60 -3.31
N PHE A 124 9.15 -1.91 -3.45
CA PHE A 124 8.38 -2.57 -2.40
C PHE A 124 8.92 -3.95 -2.04
N ASN A 125 9.32 -4.75 -3.02
CA ASN A 125 9.91 -6.07 -2.78
C ASN A 125 11.22 -5.97 -1.98
N VAL A 126 12.07 -5.00 -2.30
CA VAL A 126 13.30 -4.72 -1.53
C VAL A 126 12.97 -4.26 -0.11
N TYR A 127 11.99 -3.37 0.04
CA TYR A 127 11.52 -2.92 1.35
C TYR A 127 10.99 -4.08 2.20
N LYS A 128 10.14 -4.93 1.62
CA LYS A 128 9.58 -6.11 2.27
C LYS A 128 10.68 -7.06 2.77
N LEU A 129 11.64 -7.40 1.92
CA LEU A 129 12.77 -8.26 2.30
C LEU A 129 13.59 -7.66 3.46
N LYS A 130 13.84 -6.35 3.45
CA LYS A 130 14.52 -5.67 4.56
C LYS A 130 13.74 -5.78 5.86
N LYS A 131 12.43 -5.60 5.81
CA LYS A 131 11.55 -5.70 6.99
C LYS A 131 11.41 -7.12 7.53
N GLU A 132 11.35 -8.11 6.67
CA GLU A 132 11.37 -9.52 7.06
C GLU A 132 12.70 -9.91 7.72
N ALA A 133 13.82 -9.46 7.18
CA ALA A 133 15.13 -9.66 7.77
C ALA A 133 15.28 -8.94 9.13
N GLU A 134 14.71 -7.75 9.29
CA GLU A 134 14.62 -7.01 10.56
C GLU A 134 13.83 -7.83 11.61
N ALA A 135 12.68 -8.36 11.22
CA ALA A 135 11.85 -9.21 12.10
C ALA A 135 12.58 -10.48 12.53
N GLU A 136 13.30 -11.11 11.62
CA GLU A 136 14.11 -12.32 11.93
C GLU A 136 15.26 -12.01 12.91
N ARG A 137 15.97 -10.90 12.70
CA ARG A 137 17.03 -10.46 13.63
C ARG A 137 16.46 -10.18 15.01
N THR A 138 15.35 -9.45 15.09
CA THR A 138 14.66 -9.14 16.34
C THR A 138 14.22 -10.42 17.07
N GLU A 139 13.74 -11.43 16.34
CA GLU A 139 13.38 -12.73 16.97
C GLU A 139 14.60 -13.44 17.53
N LYS A 140 15.71 -13.50 16.80
CA LYS A 140 16.97 -14.09 17.30
C LYS A 140 17.48 -13.38 18.56
N GLU A 141 17.33 -12.05 18.62
CA GLU A 141 17.66 -11.29 19.85
C GLU A 141 16.72 -11.66 21.00
N LEU A 142 15.42 -11.76 20.73
CA LEU A 142 14.44 -12.18 21.73
C LEU A 142 14.69 -13.60 22.25
N GLU A 143 15.09 -14.54 21.39
CA GLU A 143 15.45 -15.90 21.76
C GLU A 143 16.63 -15.96 22.76
N VAL A 144 17.54 -14.99 22.71
CA VAL A 144 18.66 -14.88 23.65
C VAL A 144 18.23 -14.17 24.94
N ILE A 145 17.44 -13.13 24.85
CA ILE A 145 17.11 -12.27 26.00
C ILE A 145 16.01 -12.89 26.88
N ARG A 146 15.00 -13.55 26.29
CA ARG A 146 13.90 -14.18 27.02
C ARG A 146 14.36 -15.22 28.03
N PRO A 147 15.27 -16.19 27.71
CA PRO A 147 15.79 -17.13 28.67
C PRO A 147 16.59 -16.45 29.81
N ARG A 148 17.40 -15.44 29.48
CA ARG A 148 18.14 -14.66 30.49
C ARG A 148 17.18 -13.99 31.48
N ARG A 149 16.11 -13.38 30.99
CA ARG A 149 15.05 -12.79 31.83
C ARG A 149 14.37 -13.86 32.68
N SER A 150 14.07 -15.04 32.11
CA SER A 150 13.46 -16.15 32.86
C SER A 150 14.36 -16.65 33.96
N GLN A 151 15.65 -16.85 33.69
CA GLN A 151 16.64 -17.23 34.70
C GLN A 151 16.75 -16.21 35.83
N ALA A 152 16.81 -14.91 35.49
CA ALA A 152 16.82 -13.84 36.48
C ALA A 152 15.53 -13.82 37.32
N ALA A 153 14.37 -14.04 36.70
CA ALA A 153 13.10 -14.10 37.40
C ALA A 153 12.99 -15.29 38.37
N ASN A 154 13.53 -16.46 38.00
CA ASN A 154 13.53 -17.65 38.85
C ASN A 154 14.39 -17.49 40.14
N ASN A 155 15.33 -16.53 40.14
CA ASN A 155 16.14 -16.21 41.29
C ASN A 155 15.48 -15.20 42.25
N LEU A 156 14.28 -14.71 41.94
CA LEU A 156 13.57 -13.74 42.75
C LEU A 156 12.47 -14.41 43.59
N GLU A 157 12.18 -13.83 44.74
CA GLU A 157 11.04 -14.21 45.57
C GLU A 157 9.72 -14.04 44.81
N VAL A 158 8.82 -15.01 44.90
CA VAL A 158 7.54 -14.99 44.14
C VAL A 158 6.76 -13.70 44.34
N LYS A 159 6.66 -13.21 45.59
CA LYS A 159 5.97 -11.96 45.91
C LYS A 159 6.60 -10.74 45.25
N LEU A 160 7.94 -10.69 45.17
CA LEU A 160 8.66 -9.61 44.51
C LEU A 160 8.42 -9.63 42.98
N LEU A 161 8.45 -10.84 42.39
CA LEU A 161 8.17 -11.01 40.97
C LEU A 161 6.74 -10.61 40.57
N GLU A 162 5.77 -10.98 41.42
CA GLU A 162 4.37 -10.56 41.22
C GLU A 162 4.22 -9.03 41.26
N HIS A 163 4.83 -8.38 42.26
CA HIS A 163 4.84 -6.93 42.40
C HIS A 163 5.52 -6.27 41.20
N TYR A 164 6.71 -6.75 40.82
CA TYR A 164 7.41 -6.30 39.63
C TYR A 164 6.53 -6.40 38.37
N THR A 165 5.89 -7.53 38.16
CA THR A 165 5.05 -7.78 36.98
C THR A 165 3.83 -6.85 36.93
N LYS A 166 3.23 -6.57 38.08
CA LYS A 166 2.10 -5.63 38.23
C LYS A 166 2.51 -4.22 37.82
N ILE A 167 3.65 -3.74 38.34
CA ILE A 167 4.15 -2.41 38.00
C ILE A 167 4.58 -2.35 36.54
N PHE A 168 5.25 -3.37 36.03
CA PHE A 168 5.69 -3.47 34.64
C PHE A 168 4.54 -3.23 33.68
N LYS A 169 3.38 -3.88 33.91
CA LYS A 169 2.18 -3.68 33.09
C LYS A 169 1.53 -2.30 33.25
N ALA A 170 1.60 -1.72 34.47
CA ALA A 170 0.92 -0.46 34.76
C ALA A 170 1.75 0.80 34.45
N ARG A 171 3.06 0.65 34.20
CA ARG A 171 4.01 1.76 34.07
C ARG A 171 4.94 1.62 32.87
N ASP A 172 4.41 1.14 31.73
CA ASP A 172 5.10 1.05 30.44
C ASP A 172 6.47 0.34 30.50
N GLY A 173 6.58 -0.69 31.36
CA GLY A 173 7.79 -1.50 31.49
C GLY A 173 8.90 -0.90 32.35
N VAL A 174 8.71 0.28 32.92
CA VAL A 174 9.69 0.93 33.80
C VAL A 174 9.32 0.67 35.27
N VAL A 175 9.99 -0.28 35.91
CA VAL A 175 9.70 -0.74 37.28
C VAL A 175 10.69 -0.21 38.29
N VAL A 176 11.97 -0.11 37.92
CA VAL A 176 13.06 0.32 38.81
C VAL A 176 13.57 1.69 38.36
N VAL A 177 13.62 2.63 39.25
CA VAL A 177 13.99 4.03 38.94
C VAL A 177 14.93 4.61 40.00
N PRO A 178 15.88 5.45 39.61
CA PRO A 178 16.77 6.10 40.58
C PRO A 178 16.03 7.20 41.33
N ILE A 179 16.62 7.57 42.51
CA ILE A 179 16.32 8.80 43.22
C ILE A 179 17.41 9.81 42.88
N GLN A 180 17.02 11.00 42.44
CA GLN A 180 17.92 12.14 42.24
C GLN A 180 17.32 13.36 42.94
N GLU A 181 18.15 14.07 43.71
CA GLU A 181 17.72 15.25 44.46
C GLU A 181 16.46 15.05 45.33
N ASN A 182 16.33 13.85 45.91
CA ASN A 182 15.15 13.41 46.65
C ASN A 182 13.87 13.34 45.82
N ILE A 183 13.99 13.19 44.49
CA ILE A 183 12.87 13.05 43.55
C ILE A 183 12.91 11.68 42.91
N CYS A 184 11.76 11.00 42.85
CA CYS A 184 11.57 9.78 42.08
C CYS A 184 11.66 10.09 40.58
N GLN A 185 12.64 9.53 39.87
CA GLN A 185 12.79 9.78 38.43
C GLN A 185 11.73 9.07 37.57
N GLY A 186 10.81 8.34 38.18
CA GLY A 186 9.72 7.68 37.48
C GLY A 186 8.39 8.47 37.45
N CYS A 187 8.09 9.24 38.52
CA CYS A 187 6.86 10.04 38.59
C CYS A 187 7.11 11.50 38.94
N LEU A 188 8.37 11.86 39.09
CA LEU A 188 8.84 13.23 39.39
C LEU A 188 8.29 13.80 40.70
N GLN A 189 7.87 12.93 41.62
CA GLN A 189 7.38 13.35 42.95
C GLN A 189 8.49 13.27 43.97
N GLN A 190 8.41 14.14 44.97
CA GLN A 190 9.37 14.20 46.09
C GLN A 190 9.23 12.93 46.95
N ILE A 191 10.36 12.38 47.34
CA ILE A 191 10.49 11.22 48.22
C ILE A 191 10.75 11.71 49.64
N LEU A 192 10.13 11.04 50.63
CA LEU A 192 10.35 11.36 52.02
C LEU A 192 11.81 11.15 52.39
N PRO A 193 12.43 12.06 53.19
CA PRO A 193 13.84 11.95 53.59
C PRO A 193 14.19 10.58 54.22
N GLN A 194 13.29 10.01 55.02
CA GLN A 194 13.51 8.70 55.61
C GLN A 194 13.61 7.59 54.56
N GLN A 195 12.77 7.62 53.57
CA GLN A 195 12.80 6.65 52.44
C GLN A 195 14.12 6.77 51.66
N VAL A 196 14.61 7.97 51.44
CA VAL A 196 15.91 8.21 50.78
C VAL A 196 17.05 7.56 51.60
N ILE A 197 17.01 7.70 52.92
CA ILE A 197 17.98 7.05 53.83
C ILE A 197 17.85 5.53 53.72
N ASP A 198 16.65 4.99 53.80
CA ASP A 198 16.35 3.55 53.70
C ASP A 198 16.84 2.95 52.35
N VAL A 199 16.67 3.66 51.25
CA VAL A 199 17.20 3.25 49.93
C VAL A 199 18.72 3.26 49.93
N LYS A 200 19.36 4.25 50.54
CA LYS A 200 20.83 4.32 50.65
C LYS A 200 21.40 3.22 51.53
N CYS A 201 20.71 2.80 52.58
CA CYS A 201 21.14 1.68 53.43
C CYS A 201 21.07 0.34 52.69
N GLY A 202 20.17 0.17 51.72
CA GLY A 202 20.11 -1.04 50.89
C GLY A 202 19.66 -2.32 51.57
N GLU A 203 19.18 -2.25 52.84
CA GLU A 203 18.76 -3.42 53.60
C GLU A 203 17.44 -4.03 53.14
N LYS A 204 16.57 -3.23 52.52
CA LYS A 204 15.24 -3.64 52.04
C LYS A 204 14.91 -2.95 50.77
N ILE A 205 13.96 -3.55 50.00
CA ILE A 205 13.42 -2.96 48.78
C ILE A 205 12.42 -1.88 49.18
N ILE A 206 12.66 -0.65 48.69
CA ILE A 206 11.79 0.51 48.95
C ILE A 206 11.03 0.84 47.69
N TYR A 207 9.75 1.17 47.86
CA TYR A 207 8.82 1.54 46.79
C TYR A 207 8.44 3.00 46.90
N CYS A 208 8.28 3.65 45.77
CA CYS A 208 7.72 5.00 45.74
C CYS A 208 6.23 4.96 46.13
N GLU A 209 5.82 5.73 47.12
CA GLU A 209 4.41 5.77 47.59
C GLU A 209 3.43 6.25 46.52
N GLN A 210 3.88 7.08 45.59
CA GLN A 210 3.03 7.67 44.55
C GLN A 210 2.86 6.76 43.33
N CYS A 211 3.93 6.11 42.85
CA CYS A 211 3.87 5.32 41.61
C CYS A 211 4.16 3.83 41.78
N ALA A 212 4.48 3.41 43.02
CA ALA A 212 4.81 2.05 43.43
C ALA A 212 6.06 1.45 42.78
N ARG A 213 6.85 2.22 41.99
CA ARG A 213 8.11 1.76 41.39
C ARG A 213 9.15 1.49 42.47
N ILE A 214 10.03 0.53 42.18
CA ILE A 214 11.17 0.22 43.05
C ILE A 214 12.20 1.35 42.92
N LEU A 215 12.66 1.82 44.07
CA LEU A 215 13.63 2.91 44.16
C LEU A 215 15.04 2.37 44.39
N TYR A 216 16.02 2.98 43.72
CA TYR A 216 17.44 2.74 44.00
C TYR A 216 18.20 4.08 44.02
N TRP A 217 19.38 4.01 44.63
CA TRP A 217 20.29 5.18 44.74
C TRP A 217 21.44 5.11 43.74
#